data_f6c09b5b1118eed4b19d07997ccde22e
#
_entry.id   f6c09b5b1118eed4b19d07997ccde22e
#
_cell.length_a   1.000
_cell.length_b   1.000
_cell.length_c   1.000
_cell.angle_alpha   90.00
_cell.angle_beta   90.00
_cell.angle_gamma   90.00
#
_symmetry.space_group_name_H-M   'P 1'
#
loop_
_entity.id
_entity.type
_entity.pdbx_description
1 polymer ?
#
loop_
_entity_poly.entity_id
_entity_poly.type
_entity_poly.pdbx_seq_one_letter_code
_entity_poly.pdbx_strand_id
1 'polypeptide(L)'
;MKRRDFLRTAGMVTAGSGLLIGTGGLVTGCAGKESGGNIPKPYKVGGSARMKLSFEPYELKLRHTFTVATYSRTTTPDVQVKIEYDGFTGYGEASMPPYLGQTVESVCNFLKKVDLGEFSDPFQIDDILTYVDGINEGDTAAKAAVDIALHDLVGQLMGQPWYRIWGLNAAKAPDTTFTIGIDTPDVVREKTKECAGQFNILKVKVGLDNDKEMIETIREITDLPLAVDANQGWKDREKALEMIHWLKDHGVV
;
A
#
# COMPACT_ATOMS: atom_id res chain seq x y z
N MET A 1 0.95 10.26 -20.61
CA MET A 1 2.08 11.18 -20.34
C MET A 1 3.03 10.40 -19.45
N LYS A 2 4.25 10.13 -19.89
CA LYS A 2 5.21 9.32 -19.11
C LYS A 2 5.70 10.15 -17.91
N ARG A 3 5.91 9.52 -16.76
CA ARG A 3 6.37 10.14 -15.49
C ARG A 3 7.59 11.08 -15.68
N ARG A 4 8.46 10.76 -16.61
CA ARG A 4 9.63 11.56 -17.01
C ARG A 4 9.28 12.94 -17.61
N ASP A 5 8.17 13.06 -18.30
CA ASP A 5 7.80 14.33 -18.98
C ASP A 5 7.24 15.36 -17.99
N PHE A 6 6.61 14.90 -16.90
CA PHE A 6 6.11 15.76 -15.82
C PHE A 6 7.26 16.43 -15.04
N LEU A 7 8.32 15.71 -14.73
CA LEU A 7 9.45 16.25 -13.96
C LEU A 7 10.32 17.22 -14.78
N ARG A 8 10.41 17.05 -16.10
CA ARG A 8 11.11 18.00 -16.99
C ARG A 8 10.38 19.32 -17.13
N THR A 9 9.06 19.32 -17.07
CA THR A 9 8.25 20.56 -17.19
C THR A 9 8.24 21.36 -15.88
N ALA A 10 8.35 20.72 -14.72
CA ALA A 10 8.43 21.38 -13.42
C ALA A 10 9.80 22.06 -13.14
N GLY A 11 10.86 21.65 -13.84
CA GLY A 11 12.23 22.17 -13.63
C GLY A 11 12.58 23.44 -14.41
N MET A 12 11.70 23.99 -15.24
CA MET A 12 12.00 25.14 -16.13
C MET A 12 11.41 26.47 -15.72
N VAL A 13 10.89 26.63 -14.51
CA VAL A 13 10.34 27.92 -14.05
C VAL A 13 10.99 28.35 -12.74
N THR A 14 12.28 28.66 -12.77
CA THR A 14 12.91 29.63 -11.86
C THR A 14 14.33 29.96 -12.32
N ALA A 15 14.45 30.80 -13.31
CA ALA A 15 15.68 31.59 -13.51
C ALA A 15 15.24 32.96 -14.01
N GLY A 16 15.18 33.91 -13.10
CA GLY A 16 14.89 35.31 -13.47
C GLY A 16 14.82 36.25 -12.27
N SER A 17 15.97 36.81 -11.96
CA SER A 17 16.19 38.20 -11.49
C SER A 17 15.56 38.71 -10.19
N GLY A 18 16.46 39.30 -9.37
CA GLY A 18 16.11 40.50 -8.64
C GLY A 18 16.76 40.65 -7.28
N LEU A 19 17.99 41.16 -7.29
CA LEU A 19 18.69 41.71 -6.12
C LEU A 19 17.94 42.97 -5.65
N LEU A 20 17.44 43.04 -4.40
CA LEU A 20 17.16 44.27 -3.71
C LEU A 20 17.63 44.22 -2.26
N ILE A 21 18.65 45.01 -1.97
CA ILE A 21 19.14 45.32 -0.65
C ILE A 21 18.16 46.30 0.00
N GLY A 22 17.68 46.02 1.17
CA GLY A 22 16.81 46.89 1.98
C GLY A 22 17.05 46.70 3.46
N THR A 23 17.52 47.77 4.08
CA THR A 23 17.97 47.94 5.44
C THR A 23 16.86 47.86 6.49
N GLY A 24 17.12 47.21 7.63
CA GLY A 24 16.74 47.67 8.96
C GLY A 24 15.30 47.41 9.42
N GLY A 25 15.14 46.47 10.35
CA GLY A 25 13.97 46.37 11.19
C GLY A 25 14.19 45.32 12.28
N LEU A 26 14.59 45.74 13.47
CA LEU A 26 14.55 44.88 14.66
C LEU A 26 13.11 44.49 14.97
N VAL A 27 12.79 43.23 14.84
CA VAL A 27 11.55 42.65 15.42
C VAL A 27 11.98 41.82 16.64
N THR A 28 11.70 42.34 17.81
CA THR A 28 11.80 41.61 19.07
C THR A 28 10.73 40.51 19.06
N GLY A 29 11.16 39.31 18.69
CA GLY A 29 10.30 38.11 18.75
C GLY A 29 10.19 37.61 20.17
N CYS A 30 8.97 37.34 20.61
CA CYS A 30 8.66 36.63 21.85
C CYS A 30 9.36 35.28 21.88
N ALA A 31 10.14 35.06 22.94
CA ALA A 31 10.77 33.79 23.23
C ALA A 31 9.70 32.77 23.64
N GLY A 32 9.14 32.05 22.66
CA GLY A 32 8.47 30.78 22.88
C GLY A 32 9.50 29.73 23.21
N LYS A 33 9.32 28.99 24.31
CA LYS A 33 10.13 27.82 24.64
C LYS A 33 10.09 26.85 23.47
N GLU A 34 11.18 26.76 22.71
CA GLU A 34 11.40 25.67 21.76
C GLU A 34 11.47 24.36 22.56
N SER A 35 10.44 23.55 22.44
CA SER A 35 10.55 22.11 22.68
C SER A 35 11.52 21.60 21.62
N GLY A 36 12.78 21.39 22.01
CA GLY A 36 13.82 20.86 21.14
C GLY A 36 13.46 19.46 20.65
N GLY A 37 12.63 19.38 19.64
CA GLY A 37 12.47 18.17 18.84
C GLY A 37 13.80 17.92 18.16
N ASN A 38 14.42 16.79 18.46
CA ASN A 38 15.62 16.32 17.79
C ASN A 38 15.32 16.25 16.29
N ILE A 39 15.73 17.27 15.52
CA ILE A 39 15.66 17.19 14.06
C ILE A 39 16.66 16.10 13.67
N PRO A 40 16.20 14.98 13.08
CA PRO A 40 17.09 13.92 12.64
C PRO A 40 18.16 14.54 11.73
N LYS A 41 19.45 14.27 12.01
CA LYS A 41 20.51 14.70 11.12
C LYS A 41 20.27 14.06 9.75
N PRO A 42 20.43 14.83 8.65
CA PRO A 42 20.29 14.25 7.31
C PRO A 42 21.25 13.06 7.18
N TYR A 43 20.72 11.94 6.68
CA TYR A 43 21.53 10.79 6.35
C TYR A 43 22.57 11.21 5.30
N LYS A 44 23.83 10.90 5.53
CA LYS A 44 24.88 11.15 4.57
C LYS A 44 25.20 9.86 3.84
N VAL A 45 24.79 9.77 2.59
CA VAL A 45 25.25 8.70 1.70
C VAL A 45 26.77 8.84 1.58
N GLY A 46 27.51 7.82 1.99
CA GLY A 46 28.98 7.85 1.90
C GLY A 46 29.58 6.66 2.63
N GLY A 47 30.43 5.93 1.93
CA GLY A 47 31.12 4.78 2.46
C GLY A 47 31.09 3.59 1.51
N SER A 48 31.64 2.47 1.98
CA SER A 48 31.67 1.19 1.27
C SER A 48 30.40 0.35 1.46
N ALA A 49 29.36 0.90 2.07
CA ALA A 49 28.10 0.19 2.29
C ALA A 49 27.46 -0.20 0.94
N ARG A 50 26.92 -1.39 0.88
CA ARG A 50 26.20 -1.92 -0.28
C ARG A 50 24.86 -2.46 0.17
N MET A 51 23.86 -2.33 -0.67
CA MET A 51 22.57 -2.93 -0.42
C MET A 51 22.67 -4.44 -0.53
N LYS A 52 22.04 -5.14 0.42
CA LYS A 52 21.94 -6.59 0.43
C LYS A 52 20.47 -6.96 0.43
N LEU A 53 20.03 -7.65 -0.62
CA LEU A 53 18.70 -8.22 -0.70
C LEU A 53 18.71 -9.64 -0.13
N SER A 54 17.72 -9.96 0.67
CA SER A 54 17.39 -11.30 1.13
C SER A 54 15.88 -11.51 1.08
N PHE A 55 15.43 -12.75 0.97
CA PHE A 55 14.02 -13.07 0.92
C PHE A 55 13.74 -14.44 1.50
N GLU A 56 12.55 -14.62 2.01
CA GLU A 56 12.07 -15.90 2.53
C GLU A 56 10.58 -16.09 2.21
N PRO A 57 10.19 -17.28 1.72
CA PRO A 57 8.79 -17.63 1.61
C PRO A 57 8.20 -17.89 2.99
N TYR A 58 6.95 -17.49 3.19
CA TYR A 58 6.20 -17.84 4.38
C TYR A 58 4.71 -17.95 4.09
N GLU A 59 3.96 -18.49 5.04
CA GLU A 59 2.53 -18.68 4.92
C GLU A 59 1.81 -17.90 6.02
N LEU A 60 0.99 -16.92 5.61
CA LEU A 60 0.13 -16.19 6.52
C LEU A 60 -1.09 -17.02 6.89
N LYS A 61 -1.30 -17.27 8.17
CA LYS A 61 -2.55 -17.84 8.68
C LYS A 61 -3.58 -16.74 8.86
N LEU A 62 -4.71 -16.85 8.17
CA LEU A 62 -5.81 -15.91 8.30
C LEU A 62 -6.57 -16.17 9.61
N ARG A 63 -6.95 -15.10 10.31
CA ARG A 63 -7.77 -15.19 11.53
C ARG A 63 -9.15 -15.79 11.24
N HIS A 64 -9.72 -15.45 10.09
CA HIS A 64 -11.00 -15.98 9.58
C HIS A 64 -10.78 -16.52 8.18
N THR A 65 -11.53 -17.53 7.80
CA THR A 65 -11.60 -17.97 6.40
C THR A 65 -11.98 -16.78 5.51
N PHE A 66 -11.24 -16.60 4.44
CA PHE A 66 -11.49 -15.55 3.46
C PHE A 66 -12.10 -16.15 2.18
N THR A 67 -13.39 -15.92 1.99
CA THR A 67 -14.12 -16.42 0.84
C THR A 67 -14.57 -15.25 -0.05
N VAL A 68 -14.35 -15.43 -1.33
CA VAL A 68 -14.86 -14.59 -2.42
C VAL A 68 -15.64 -15.49 -3.39
N ALA A 69 -16.34 -14.92 -4.37
CA ALA A 69 -17.16 -15.67 -5.30
C ALA A 69 -16.45 -16.82 -6.04
N THR A 70 -15.12 -16.75 -6.19
CA THR A 70 -14.35 -17.70 -7.02
C THR A 70 -13.44 -18.64 -6.22
N TYR A 71 -13.11 -18.33 -4.96
CA TYR A 71 -12.26 -19.18 -4.11
C TYR A 71 -12.44 -18.90 -2.63
N SER A 72 -11.95 -19.84 -1.80
CA SER A 72 -11.88 -19.70 -0.35
C SER A 72 -10.49 -20.15 0.15
N ARG A 73 -9.97 -19.48 1.19
CA ARG A 73 -8.69 -19.81 1.78
C ARG A 73 -8.63 -19.52 3.28
N THR A 74 -7.81 -20.28 4.00
CA THR A 74 -7.48 -20.08 5.42
C THR A 74 -6.06 -19.60 5.62
N THR A 75 -5.23 -19.72 4.58
CA THR A 75 -3.84 -19.26 4.55
C THR A 75 -3.57 -18.47 3.27
N THR A 76 -2.53 -17.66 3.28
CA THR A 76 -2.05 -16.93 2.10
C THR A 76 -0.55 -17.18 1.97
N PRO A 77 -0.09 -17.77 0.84
CA PRO A 77 1.33 -17.87 0.54
C PRO A 77 1.88 -16.48 0.23
N ASP A 78 3.08 -16.22 0.69
CA ASP A 78 3.75 -14.94 0.58
C ASP A 78 5.26 -15.10 0.48
N VAL A 79 5.97 -14.05 0.01
CA VAL A 79 7.44 -13.97 0.07
C VAL A 79 7.83 -12.63 0.66
N GLN A 80 8.43 -12.65 1.85
CA GLN A 80 8.99 -11.47 2.47
C GLN A 80 10.33 -11.13 1.81
N VAL A 81 10.53 -9.85 1.50
CA VAL A 81 11.78 -9.27 1.00
C VAL A 81 12.36 -8.32 2.02
N LYS A 82 13.68 -8.36 2.20
CA LYS A 82 14.45 -7.44 3.04
C LYS A 82 15.57 -6.82 2.22
N ILE A 83 15.76 -5.52 2.36
CA ILE A 83 16.92 -4.80 1.82
C ILE A 83 17.64 -4.16 2.99
N GLU A 84 18.86 -4.63 3.25
CA GLU A 84 19.72 -4.13 4.32
C GLU A 84 20.73 -3.14 3.74
N TYR A 85 20.93 -2.00 4.42
CA TYR A 85 21.90 -0.98 4.06
C TYR A 85 22.30 -0.17 5.30
N ASP A 86 23.59 -0.12 5.62
CA ASP A 86 24.17 0.71 6.70
C ASP A 86 23.41 0.64 8.04
N GLY A 87 23.04 -0.57 8.46
CA GLY A 87 22.33 -0.82 9.71
C GLY A 87 20.81 -0.60 9.67
N PHE A 88 20.26 -0.18 8.54
CA PHE A 88 18.82 -0.08 8.30
C PHE A 88 18.32 -1.30 7.51
N THR A 89 17.04 -1.63 7.68
CA THR A 89 16.40 -2.73 6.96
C THR A 89 15.04 -2.30 6.47
N GLY A 90 14.86 -2.26 5.16
CA GLY A 90 13.55 -2.07 4.54
C GLY A 90 12.88 -3.42 4.25
N TYR A 91 11.58 -3.49 4.42
CA TYR A 91 10.76 -4.68 4.24
C TYR A 91 9.79 -4.52 3.09
N GLY A 92 9.60 -5.58 2.33
CA GLY A 92 8.61 -5.69 1.27
C GLY A 92 7.97 -7.06 1.24
N GLU A 93 6.88 -7.18 0.51
CA GLU A 93 6.06 -8.38 0.46
C GLU A 93 5.60 -8.64 -0.96
N ALA A 94 5.75 -9.89 -1.43
CA ALA A 94 5.22 -10.34 -2.70
C ALA A 94 3.90 -11.08 -2.49
N SER A 95 2.79 -10.39 -2.69
CA SER A 95 1.46 -10.99 -2.68
C SER A 95 1.13 -11.60 -4.05
N MET A 96 0.65 -12.83 -4.05
CA MET A 96 0.41 -13.64 -5.26
C MET A 96 -1.06 -14.03 -5.37
N PRO A 97 -1.97 -13.10 -5.71
CA PRO A 97 -3.35 -13.47 -5.95
C PRO A 97 -3.45 -14.42 -7.17
N PRO A 98 -4.34 -15.42 -7.13
CA PRO A 98 -4.38 -16.49 -8.14
C PRO A 98 -4.46 -16.04 -9.59
N TYR A 99 -5.11 -14.90 -9.83
CA TYR A 99 -5.30 -14.37 -11.20
C TYR A 99 -4.01 -13.82 -11.84
N LEU A 100 -2.94 -13.59 -11.06
CA LEU A 100 -1.64 -13.18 -11.60
C LEU A 100 -0.83 -14.36 -12.14
N GLY A 101 -1.19 -15.61 -11.80
CA GLY A 101 -0.47 -16.81 -12.21
C GLY A 101 0.96 -16.91 -11.67
N GLN A 102 1.31 -16.10 -10.66
CA GLN A 102 2.61 -16.14 -10.00
C GLN A 102 2.56 -17.06 -8.77
N THR A 103 3.69 -17.69 -8.48
CA THR A 103 3.84 -18.64 -7.38
C THR A 103 5.03 -18.25 -6.49
N VAL A 104 5.09 -18.78 -5.27
CA VAL A 104 6.25 -18.65 -4.39
C VAL A 104 7.55 -19.00 -5.12
N GLU A 105 7.52 -20.08 -5.92
CA GLU A 105 8.67 -20.52 -6.68
C GLU A 105 9.08 -19.49 -7.75
N SER A 106 8.13 -18.98 -8.55
CA SER A 106 8.42 -17.98 -9.59
C SER A 106 8.97 -16.69 -8.98
N VAL A 107 8.38 -16.21 -7.88
CA VAL A 107 8.86 -15.03 -7.15
C VAL A 107 10.27 -15.24 -6.61
N CYS A 108 10.53 -16.37 -5.94
CA CYS A 108 11.88 -16.67 -5.44
C CYS A 108 12.91 -16.80 -6.57
N ASN A 109 12.53 -17.37 -7.72
CA ASN A 109 13.43 -17.51 -8.86
C ASN A 109 13.74 -16.15 -9.52
N PHE A 110 12.81 -15.20 -9.51
CA PHE A 110 13.08 -13.83 -9.92
C PHE A 110 14.04 -13.14 -8.93
N LEU A 111 13.72 -13.19 -7.62
CA LEU A 111 14.49 -12.51 -6.59
C LEU A 111 15.96 -12.97 -6.50
N LYS A 112 16.25 -14.24 -6.84
CA LYS A 112 17.62 -14.74 -6.95
C LYS A 112 18.47 -14.04 -8.02
N LYS A 113 17.84 -13.40 -9.01
CA LYS A 113 18.52 -12.67 -10.09
C LYS A 113 18.78 -11.20 -9.74
N VAL A 114 18.16 -10.68 -8.67
CA VAL A 114 18.28 -9.29 -8.25
C VAL A 114 19.57 -9.11 -7.46
N ASP A 115 20.53 -8.38 -8.01
CA ASP A 115 21.76 -7.98 -7.31
C ASP A 115 21.74 -6.47 -7.07
N LEU A 116 21.47 -6.05 -5.84
CA LEU A 116 21.51 -4.65 -5.42
C LEU A 116 22.89 -4.21 -4.94
N GLY A 117 23.87 -5.13 -4.87
CA GLY A 117 25.23 -4.81 -4.44
C GLY A 117 25.99 -3.86 -5.36
N GLU A 118 25.57 -3.72 -6.61
CA GLU A 118 26.14 -2.76 -7.56
C GLU A 118 25.76 -1.31 -7.26
N PHE A 119 24.65 -1.08 -6.53
CA PHE A 119 24.17 0.25 -6.18
C PHE A 119 24.72 0.68 -4.82
N SER A 120 25.44 1.80 -4.80
CA SER A 120 26.01 2.38 -3.57
C SER A 120 25.09 3.39 -2.89
N ASP A 121 24.07 3.86 -3.58
CA ASP A 121 23.15 4.90 -3.12
C ASP A 121 21.69 4.43 -3.22
N PRO A 122 21.02 4.10 -2.11
CA PRO A 122 19.64 3.66 -2.11
C PRO A 122 18.64 4.77 -2.52
N PHE A 123 19.06 6.04 -2.54
CA PHE A 123 18.21 7.15 -3.00
C PHE A 123 18.05 7.19 -4.53
N GLN A 124 18.86 6.44 -5.27
CA GLN A 124 18.71 6.28 -6.73
C GLN A 124 17.55 5.32 -7.08
N ILE A 125 16.38 5.56 -6.48
CA ILE A 125 15.21 4.66 -6.56
C ILE A 125 14.82 4.37 -8.01
N ASP A 126 14.76 5.39 -8.88
CA ASP A 126 14.34 5.25 -10.28
C ASP A 126 15.31 4.36 -11.08
N ASP A 127 16.61 4.51 -10.87
CA ASP A 127 17.63 3.70 -11.53
C ASP A 127 17.61 2.25 -11.03
N ILE A 128 17.48 2.04 -9.71
CA ILE A 128 17.39 0.71 -9.10
C ILE A 128 16.14 -0.02 -9.60
N LEU A 129 14.98 0.63 -9.58
CA LEU A 129 13.74 0.01 -10.04
C LEU A 129 13.74 -0.20 -11.56
N THR A 130 14.38 0.65 -12.34
CA THR A 130 14.61 0.44 -13.77
C THR A 130 15.46 -0.81 -14.02
N TYR A 131 16.51 -1.03 -13.22
CA TYR A 131 17.31 -2.25 -13.27
C TYR A 131 16.46 -3.49 -12.94
N VAL A 132 15.71 -3.45 -11.83
CA VAL A 132 14.83 -4.55 -11.41
C VAL A 132 13.78 -4.88 -12.48
N ASP A 133 13.19 -3.86 -13.10
CA ASP A 133 12.21 -4.05 -14.18
C ASP A 133 12.83 -4.69 -15.43
N GLY A 134 14.08 -4.38 -15.70
CA GLY A 134 14.82 -4.90 -16.85
C GLY A 134 15.27 -6.36 -16.73
N ILE A 135 15.22 -6.98 -15.54
CA ILE A 135 15.68 -8.36 -15.33
C ILE A 135 14.82 -9.36 -16.12
N ASN A 136 13.51 -9.16 -16.10
CA ASN A 136 12.57 -10.04 -16.82
C ASN A 136 11.24 -9.31 -17.06
N GLU A 137 10.51 -9.67 -18.09
CA GLU A 137 9.14 -9.24 -18.30
C GLU A 137 8.19 -9.99 -17.34
N GLY A 138 7.14 -9.34 -16.87
CA GLY A 138 6.23 -9.92 -15.86
C GLY A 138 6.80 -9.85 -14.44
N ASP A 139 6.68 -10.93 -13.66
CA ASP A 139 7.15 -11.07 -12.27
C ASP A 139 6.74 -9.90 -11.35
N THR A 140 5.55 -9.34 -11.57
CA THR A 140 5.07 -8.10 -10.94
C THR A 140 5.01 -8.16 -9.43
N ALA A 141 4.68 -9.32 -8.84
CA ALA A 141 4.67 -9.50 -7.39
C ALA A 141 6.08 -9.37 -6.78
N ALA A 142 7.08 -9.98 -7.41
CA ALA A 142 8.47 -9.90 -6.97
C ALA A 142 9.03 -8.48 -7.11
N LYS A 143 8.74 -7.81 -8.23
CA LYS A 143 9.13 -6.41 -8.48
C LYS A 143 8.51 -5.46 -7.46
N ALA A 144 7.20 -5.62 -7.17
CA ALA A 144 6.51 -4.85 -6.15
C ALA A 144 7.14 -5.05 -4.76
N ALA A 145 7.54 -6.26 -4.41
CA ALA A 145 8.20 -6.53 -3.13
C ALA A 145 9.55 -5.81 -3.00
N VAL A 146 10.34 -5.74 -4.08
CA VAL A 146 11.60 -4.99 -4.08
C VAL A 146 11.33 -3.48 -4.00
N ASP A 147 10.36 -2.97 -4.74
CA ASP A 147 9.94 -1.57 -4.72
C ASP A 147 9.50 -1.14 -3.31
N ILE A 148 8.62 -1.91 -2.67
CA ILE A 148 8.15 -1.65 -1.31
C ILE A 148 9.32 -1.65 -0.33
N ALA A 149 10.20 -2.66 -0.38
CA ALA A 149 11.35 -2.75 0.51
C ALA A 149 12.33 -1.59 0.33
N LEU A 150 12.56 -1.15 -0.91
CA LEU A 150 13.43 0.00 -1.20
C LEU A 150 12.83 1.30 -0.67
N HIS A 151 11.55 1.53 -0.86
CA HIS A 151 10.85 2.70 -0.33
C HIS A 151 10.82 2.69 1.20
N ASP A 152 10.59 1.55 1.84
CA ASP A 152 10.65 1.44 3.30
C ASP A 152 12.05 1.78 3.83
N LEU A 153 13.10 1.22 3.23
CA LEU A 153 14.48 1.54 3.57
C LEU A 153 14.77 3.05 3.45
N VAL A 154 14.43 3.65 2.32
CA VAL A 154 14.69 5.07 2.07
C VAL A 154 13.90 5.97 3.01
N GLY A 155 12.65 5.61 3.33
CA GLY A 155 11.85 6.31 4.33
C GLY A 155 12.51 6.30 5.71
N GLN A 156 13.08 5.16 6.12
CA GLN A 156 13.85 5.03 7.37
C GLN A 156 15.13 5.87 7.35
N LEU A 157 15.91 5.82 6.27
CA LEU A 157 17.12 6.65 6.09
C LEU A 157 16.81 8.14 6.16
N MET A 158 15.68 8.58 5.60
CA MET A 158 15.22 9.98 5.69
C MET A 158 14.60 10.32 7.05
N GLY A 159 14.25 9.33 7.87
CA GLY A 159 13.52 9.54 9.12
C GLY A 159 12.14 10.16 8.90
N GLN A 160 11.52 9.96 7.73
CA GLN A 160 10.25 10.56 7.37
C GLN A 160 9.33 9.54 6.68
N PRO A 161 8.03 9.54 6.98
CA PRO A 161 7.07 8.74 6.25
C PRO A 161 6.82 9.31 4.85
N TRP A 162 6.58 8.44 3.88
CA TRP A 162 6.42 8.81 2.48
C TRP A 162 5.32 9.84 2.20
N TYR A 163 4.22 9.82 2.96
CA TYR A 163 3.17 10.82 2.76
C TYR A 163 3.68 12.26 3.00
N ARG A 164 4.63 12.45 3.93
CA ARG A 164 5.29 13.75 4.16
C ARG A 164 6.27 14.09 3.06
N ILE A 165 7.06 13.12 2.61
CA ILE A 165 8.02 13.29 1.52
C ILE A 165 7.29 13.73 0.24
N TRP A 166 6.12 13.17 -0.02
CA TRP A 166 5.27 13.55 -1.15
C TRP A 166 4.38 14.76 -0.91
N GLY A 167 4.45 15.40 0.25
CA GLY A 167 3.65 16.58 0.58
C GLY A 167 2.14 16.28 0.72
N LEU A 168 1.77 15.03 1.05
CA LEU A 168 0.39 14.63 1.19
C LEU A 168 -0.15 14.98 2.58
N ASN A 169 -1.42 15.37 2.64
CA ASN A 169 -2.10 15.64 3.91
C ASN A 169 -2.77 14.35 4.43
N ALA A 170 -2.24 13.79 5.52
CA ALA A 170 -2.76 12.57 6.13
C ALA A 170 -4.23 12.68 6.58
N ALA A 171 -4.70 13.91 6.94
CA ALA A 171 -6.09 14.12 7.32
C ALA A 171 -7.09 14.00 6.15
N LYS A 172 -6.59 13.93 4.91
CA LYS A 172 -7.39 13.69 3.70
C LYS A 172 -7.31 12.25 3.21
N ALA A 173 -6.63 11.37 3.95
CA ALA A 173 -6.62 9.95 3.61
C ALA A 173 -8.05 9.39 3.73
N PRO A 174 -8.50 8.54 2.78
CA PRO A 174 -9.77 7.85 2.93
C PRO A 174 -9.71 6.88 4.11
N ASP A 175 -10.88 6.57 4.68
CA ASP A 175 -10.98 5.52 5.68
C ASP A 175 -10.59 4.16 5.10
N THR A 176 -9.88 3.37 5.90
CA THR A 176 -9.62 1.98 5.53
C THR A 176 -10.86 1.13 5.73
N THR A 177 -11.12 0.19 4.83
CA THR A 177 -12.22 -0.76 4.94
C THR A 177 -11.76 -2.05 5.61
N PHE A 178 -12.62 -2.64 6.45
CA PHE A 178 -12.47 -4.03 6.86
C PHE A 178 -13.29 -4.94 5.96
N THR A 179 -12.70 -6.05 5.48
CA THR A 179 -13.37 -6.94 4.54
C THR A 179 -14.06 -8.09 5.26
N ILE A 180 -15.38 -8.21 5.07
CA ILE A 180 -16.18 -9.37 5.46
C ILE A 180 -16.28 -10.29 4.23
N GLY A 181 -15.70 -11.49 4.33
CA GLY A 181 -15.80 -12.53 3.30
C GLY A 181 -17.18 -13.18 3.29
N ILE A 182 -17.53 -13.88 2.20
CA ILE A 182 -18.76 -14.65 2.08
C ILE A 182 -18.74 -15.79 3.10
N ASP A 183 -19.79 -15.90 3.90
CA ASP A 183 -19.89 -16.92 4.94
C ASP A 183 -21.37 -17.15 5.35
N THR A 184 -21.59 -18.01 6.34
CA THR A 184 -22.90 -18.20 6.96
C THR A 184 -23.33 -16.97 7.77
N PRO A 185 -24.63 -16.71 7.95
CA PRO A 185 -25.12 -15.56 8.72
C PRO A 185 -24.52 -15.46 10.12
N ASP A 186 -24.33 -16.56 10.82
CA ASP A 186 -23.77 -16.54 12.19
C ASP A 186 -22.31 -16.05 12.18
N VAL A 187 -21.49 -16.54 11.25
CA VAL A 187 -20.09 -16.10 11.11
C VAL A 187 -20.03 -14.63 10.66
N VAL A 188 -20.91 -14.21 9.76
CA VAL A 188 -21.02 -12.81 9.33
C VAL A 188 -21.37 -11.90 10.50
N ARG A 189 -22.33 -12.30 11.37
CA ARG A 189 -22.67 -11.54 12.58
C ARG A 189 -21.48 -11.39 13.51
N GLU A 190 -20.72 -12.46 13.77
CA GLU A 190 -19.55 -12.41 14.64
C GLU A 190 -18.49 -11.48 14.07
N LYS A 191 -18.12 -11.63 12.81
CA LYS A 191 -17.15 -10.74 12.13
C LYS A 191 -17.60 -9.29 12.16
N THR A 192 -18.87 -9.02 11.91
CA THR A 192 -19.43 -7.66 11.93
C THR A 192 -19.33 -7.05 13.32
N LYS A 193 -19.68 -7.79 14.39
CA LYS A 193 -19.54 -7.32 15.78
C LYS A 193 -18.10 -7.01 16.15
N GLU A 194 -17.14 -7.84 15.70
CA GLU A 194 -15.72 -7.64 15.97
C GLU A 194 -15.19 -6.34 15.34
N CYS A 195 -15.65 -5.96 14.15
CA CYS A 195 -15.06 -4.86 13.38
C CYS A 195 -15.86 -3.55 13.41
N ALA A 196 -17.17 -3.57 13.67
CA ALA A 196 -18.03 -2.39 13.61
C ALA A 196 -17.64 -1.24 14.54
N GLY A 197 -16.94 -1.52 15.64
CA GLY A 197 -16.41 -0.49 16.57
C GLY A 197 -14.99 -0.01 16.24
N GLN A 198 -14.36 -0.56 15.20
CA GLN A 198 -12.94 -0.29 14.85
C GLN A 198 -12.76 0.37 13.50
N PHE A 199 -13.75 0.27 12.60
CA PHE A 199 -13.69 0.76 11.24
C PHE A 199 -14.89 1.67 10.95
N ASN A 200 -14.70 2.65 10.07
CA ASN A 200 -15.73 3.60 9.66
C ASN A 200 -16.52 3.15 8.44
N ILE A 201 -16.02 2.15 7.72
CA ILE A 201 -16.65 1.56 6.54
C ILE A 201 -16.29 0.08 6.46
N LEU A 202 -17.24 -0.76 6.08
CA LEU A 202 -17.03 -2.19 5.87
C LEU A 202 -17.09 -2.52 4.38
N LYS A 203 -16.17 -3.41 3.92
CA LYS A 203 -16.21 -3.98 2.58
C LYS A 203 -16.78 -5.39 2.65
N VAL A 204 -17.82 -5.67 1.88
CA VAL A 204 -18.49 -6.96 1.90
C VAL A 204 -18.23 -7.68 0.57
N LYS A 205 -17.79 -8.93 0.65
CA LYS A 205 -17.69 -9.80 -0.52
C LYS A 205 -19.05 -10.38 -0.84
N VAL A 206 -19.42 -10.25 -2.09
CA VAL A 206 -20.69 -10.73 -2.66
C VAL A 206 -20.42 -11.46 -3.98
N GLY A 207 -21.44 -11.95 -4.66
CA GLY A 207 -21.33 -12.61 -5.97
C GLY A 207 -21.82 -14.05 -5.96
N LEU A 208 -22.53 -14.46 -4.90
CA LEU A 208 -23.20 -15.74 -4.75
C LEU A 208 -24.71 -15.54 -4.50
N ASP A 209 -25.44 -16.64 -4.36
CA ASP A 209 -26.90 -16.60 -4.17
C ASP A 209 -27.34 -16.01 -2.82
N ASN A 210 -26.43 -15.92 -1.83
CA ASN A 210 -26.70 -15.40 -0.50
C ASN A 210 -26.36 -13.91 -0.30
N ASP A 211 -26.13 -13.15 -1.37
CA ASP A 211 -25.69 -11.76 -1.32
C ASP A 211 -26.62 -10.86 -0.49
N LYS A 212 -27.93 -11.00 -0.67
CA LYS A 212 -28.93 -10.22 0.08
C LYS A 212 -28.91 -10.56 1.57
N GLU A 213 -28.90 -11.85 1.91
CA GLU A 213 -28.80 -12.33 3.28
C GLU A 213 -27.54 -11.82 4.00
N MET A 214 -26.41 -11.76 3.28
CA MET A 214 -25.17 -11.19 3.80
C MET A 214 -25.37 -9.72 4.23
N ILE A 215 -25.93 -8.90 3.35
CA ILE A 215 -26.14 -7.46 3.62
C ILE A 215 -27.16 -7.25 4.73
N GLU A 216 -28.29 -7.97 4.70
CA GLU A 216 -29.32 -7.89 5.73
C GLU A 216 -28.77 -8.29 7.10
N THR A 217 -27.98 -9.36 7.17
CA THR A 217 -27.32 -9.82 8.40
C THR A 217 -26.37 -8.76 8.98
N ILE A 218 -25.62 -8.07 8.13
CA ILE A 218 -24.72 -6.97 8.57
C ILE A 218 -25.56 -5.80 9.08
N ARG A 219 -26.66 -5.46 8.42
CA ARG A 219 -27.57 -4.38 8.80
C ARG A 219 -28.30 -4.62 10.12
N GLU A 220 -28.48 -5.88 10.55
CA GLU A 220 -28.96 -6.18 11.91
C GLU A 220 -28.00 -5.66 13.01
N ILE A 221 -26.71 -5.46 12.69
CA ILE A 221 -25.65 -5.15 13.64
C ILE A 221 -25.20 -3.68 13.56
N THR A 222 -25.15 -3.08 12.36
CA THR A 222 -24.55 -1.77 12.15
C THR A 222 -25.13 -1.01 10.98
N ASP A 223 -25.19 0.34 11.13
CA ASP A 223 -25.55 1.30 10.09
C ASP A 223 -24.31 1.88 9.38
N LEU A 224 -23.12 1.35 9.65
CA LEU A 224 -21.89 1.83 8.97
C LEU A 224 -22.05 1.78 7.45
N PRO A 225 -21.41 2.70 6.72
CA PRO A 225 -21.33 2.63 5.26
C PRO A 225 -20.78 1.28 4.82
N LEU A 226 -21.38 0.69 3.80
CA LEU A 226 -20.92 -0.57 3.20
C LEU A 226 -20.45 -0.30 1.78
N ALA A 227 -19.29 -0.88 1.41
CA ALA A 227 -18.88 -1.07 0.04
C ALA A 227 -18.94 -2.55 -0.31
N VAL A 228 -19.29 -2.93 -1.54
CA VAL A 228 -19.37 -4.31 -1.97
C VAL A 228 -18.42 -4.62 -3.11
N ASP A 229 -17.96 -5.86 -3.18
CA ASP A 229 -17.09 -6.35 -4.24
C ASP A 229 -17.53 -7.78 -4.64
N ALA A 230 -18.10 -7.90 -5.83
CA ALA A 230 -18.60 -9.18 -6.34
C ALA A 230 -17.50 -10.10 -6.90
N ASN A 231 -16.27 -9.62 -7.09
CA ASN A 231 -15.13 -10.38 -7.61
C ASN A 231 -15.50 -11.23 -8.85
N GLN A 232 -16.15 -10.62 -9.84
CA GLN A 232 -16.65 -11.25 -11.06
C GLN A 232 -17.70 -12.37 -10.82
N GLY A 233 -18.32 -12.42 -9.65
CA GLY A 233 -19.35 -13.42 -9.32
C GLY A 233 -20.65 -13.24 -10.13
N TRP A 234 -21.08 -12.00 -10.36
CA TRP A 234 -22.28 -11.71 -11.14
C TRP A 234 -22.02 -11.86 -12.64
N LYS A 235 -22.51 -12.93 -13.22
CA LYS A 235 -22.33 -13.27 -14.64
C LYS A 235 -23.40 -12.70 -15.55
N ASP A 236 -24.59 -12.47 -15.01
CA ASP A 236 -25.74 -11.94 -15.73
C ASP A 236 -25.86 -10.44 -15.52
N ARG A 237 -25.93 -9.67 -16.62
CA ARG A 237 -25.96 -8.21 -16.58
C ARG A 237 -27.24 -7.68 -15.91
N GLU A 238 -28.39 -8.28 -16.21
CA GLU A 238 -29.69 -7.80 -15.72
C GLU A 238 -29.78 -8.03 -14.21
N LYS A 239 -29.43 -9.24 -13.76
CA LYS A 239 -29.33 -9.56 -12.33
C LYS A 239 -28.32 -8.67 -11.60
N ALA A 240 -27.18 -8.35 -12.22
CA ALA A 240 -26.22 -7.45 -11.62
C ALA A 240 -26.81 -6.04 -11.44
N LEU A 241 -27.57 -5.53 -12.43
CA LEU A 241 -28.24 -4.24 -12.32
C LEU A 241 -29.33 -4.23 -11.24
N GLU A 242 -30.15 -5.29 -11.16
CA GLU A 242 -31.12 -5.45 -10.08
C GLU A 242 -30.45 -5.45 -8.70
N MET A 243 -29.34 -6.17 -8.57
CA MET A 243 -28.57 -6.21 -7.32
C MET A 243 -27.99 -4.85 -6.95
N ILE A 244 -27.44 -4.09 -7.91
CA ILE A 244 -26.93 -2.74 -7.67
C ILE A 244 -28.04 -1.81 -7.17
N HIS A 245 -29.23 -1.85 -7.76
CA HIS A 245 -30.36 -1.06 -7.28
C HIS A 245 -30.79 -1.47 -5.87
N TRP A 246 -30.91 -2.76 -5.63
CA TRP A 246 -31.24 -3.27 -4.31
C TRP A 246 -30.20 -2.87 -3.24
N LEU A 247 -28.91 -2.96 -3.55
CA LEU A 247 -27.81 -2.56 -2.66
C LEU A 247 -27.85 -1.07 -2.32
N LYS A 248 -28.15 -0.22 -3.31
CA LYS A 248 -28.32 1.22 -3.10
C LYS A 248 -29.44 1.49 -2.09
N ASP A 249 -30.55 0.79 -2.17
CA ASP A 249 -31.68 0.94 -1.25
C ASP A 249 -31.36 0.44 0.17
N HIS A 250 -30.29 -0.36 0.32
CA HIS A 250 -29.80 -0.90 1.59
C HIS A 250 -28.54 -0.15 2.12
N GLY A 251 -28.30 1.07 1.65
CA GLY A 251 -27.25 1.95 2.17
C GLY A 251 -25.82 1.54 1.79
N VAL A 252 -25.67 0.83 0.68
CA VAL A 252 -24.33 0.57 0.08
C VAL A 252 -23.89 1.81 -0.70
N VAL A 253 -22.64 2.25 -0.49
CA VAL A 253 -22.05 3.46 -1.05
C VAL A 253 -21.10 3.18 -2.20
#